data_eaa785f0d74fc4e3b9e60af7f34cef66
#
_entry.id   eaa785f0d74fc4e3b9e60af7f34cef66
#
_cell.length_a   1.000
_cell.length_b   1.000
_cell.length_c   1.000
_cell.angle_alpha   90.00
_cell.angle_beta   90.00
_cell.angle_gamma   90.00
#
_symmetry.space_group_name_H-M   'P 1'
#
loop_
_entity.id
_entity.type
_entity.pdbx_description
1 polymer ?
#
loop_
_entity_poly.entity_id
_entity_poly.type
_entity_poly.pdbx_seq_one_letter_code
_entity_poly.pdbx_strand_id
1 'polypeptide(L)'
;MIDTLTKQRGYEAYDTTFAAMRAFTDARTATTANQLWMVEHPPVFTLGLGADPAHIIDANDIPIVQTDRGGEVTYHGPGQAVIYLLFDLRRQAKKILPREFVNRIEQAVIDTLAAYNLSGERKPGSPGIYVAKGEHQGAKIAALGLKIRGNGCTYHGVS
;
A
#
# COMPACT_ATOMS: atom_id res chain seq x y z
N MET A 1 -16.19 5.37 17.54
CA MET A 1 -14.99 4.87 16.81
C MET A 1 -15.50 4.05 15.63
N ILE A 2 -14.93 4.19 14.44
CA ILE A 2 -15.34 3.35 13.31
C ILE A 2 -14.56 2.07 13.40
N ASP A 3 -15.25 0.94 13.38
CA ASP A 3 -14.61 -0.37 13.41
C ASP A 3 -13.74 -0.56 12.18
N THR A 4 -12.59 -1.19 12.39
CA THR A 4 -11.71 -1.61 11.30
C THR A 4 -11.67 -3.13 11.27
N LEU A 5 -12.04 -3.71 10.15
CA LEU A 5 -12.07 -5.14 9.94
C LEU A 5 -10.84 -5.57 9.17
N THR A 6 -10.18 -6.63 9.60
CA THR A 6 -9.08 -7.25 8.85
C THR A 6 -9.61 -8.41 8.02
N LYS A 7 -9.26 -8.44 6.74
CA LYS A 7 -9.59 -9.54 5.82
C LYS A 7 -8.31 -10.18 5.29
N GLN A 8 -8.22 -11.48 5.48
CA GLN A 8 -7.20 -12.31 4.84
C GLN A 8 -7.73 -12.70 3.45
N ARG A 9 -7.02 -12.30 2.39
CA ARG A 9 -7.38 -12.64 1.01
C ARG A 9 -6.55 -13.79 0.46
N GLY A 10 -5.46 -14.12 1.13
CA GLY A 10 -4.55 -15.19 0.70
C GLY A 10 -3.75 -14.82 -0.55
N TYR A 11 -3.52 -15.80 -1.41
CA TYR A 11 -2.79 -15.64 -2.67
C TYR A 11 -3.79 -15.36 -3.81
N GLU A 12 -3.79 -14.15 -4.35
CA GLU A 12 -4.81 -13.69 -5.30
C GLU A 12 -4.19 -12.84 -6.41
N ALA A 13 -4.70 -12.98 -7.64
CA ALA A 13 -4.30 -12.16 -8.78
C ALA A 13 -4.55 -10.67 -8.50
N TYR A 14 -3.61 -9.83 -8.92
CA TYR A 14 -3.67 -8.39 -8.67
C TYR A 14 -4.94 -7.73 -9.21
N ASP A 15 -5.32 -8.05 -10.46
CA ASP A 15 -6.51 -7.47 -11.10
C ASP A 15 -7.80 -7.78 -10.34
N THR A 16 -7.92 -9.00 -9.81
CA THR A 16 -9.06 -9.43 -9.00
C THR A 16 -9.15 -8.57 -7.72
N THR A 17 -8.04 -8.42 -7.01
CA THR A 17 -7.98 -7.61 -5.80
C THR A 17 -8.22 -6.12 -6.11
N PHE A 18 -7.63 -5.60 -7.20
CA PHE A 18 -7.79 -4.21 -7.60
C PHE A 18 -9.26 -3.88 -7.97
N ALA A 19 -9.90 -4.72 -8.74
CA ALA A 19 -11.33 -4.58 -9.05
C ALA A 19 -12.19 -4.62 -7.79
N ALA A 20 -11.90 -5.55 -6.86
CA ALA A 20 -12.62 -5.65 -5.59
C ALA A 20 -12.42 -4.42 -4.68
N MET A 21 -11.21 -3.85 -4.60
CA MET A 21 -10.95 -2.62 -3.85
C MET A 21 -11.75 -1.44 -4.38
N ARG A 22 -11.81 -1.29 -5.70
CA ARG A 22 -12.60 -0.23 -6.36
C ARG A 22 -14.08 -0.41 -6.08
N ALA A 23 -14.62 -1.60 -6.31
CA ALA A 23 -16.03 -1.91 -6.06
C ALA A 23 -16.43 -1.69 -4.61
N PHE A 24 -15.62 -2.15 -3.64
CA PHE A 24 -15.84 -1.88 -2.22
C PHE A 24 -15.84 -0.38 -1.90
N THR A 25 -14.89 0.36 -2.47
CA THR A 25 -14.76 1.80 -2.23
C THR A 25 -15.92 2.58 -2.86
N ASP A 26 -16.41 2.16 -4.02
CA ASP A 26 -17.57 2.75 -4.71
C ASP A 26 -18.88 2.50 -3.94
N ALA A 27 -19.03 1.30 -3.39
CA ALA A 27 -20.23 0.89 -2.66
C ALA A 27 -20.27 1.39 -1.21
N ARG A 28 -19.25 2.13 -0.71
CA ARG A 28 -19.22 2.60 0.68
C ARG A 28 -20.38 3.53 1.00
N THR A 29 -20.95 3.29 2.16
CA THR A 29 -21.99 4.12 2.80
C THR A 29 -21.46 4.77 4.08
N ALA A 30 -22.31 5.58 4.73
CA ALA A 30 -21.97 6.19 6.02
C ALA A 30 -21.74 5.17 7.15
N THR A 31 -22.21 3.94 7.01
CA THR A 31 -22.07 2.87 8.03
C THR A 31 -21.03 1.83 7.68
N THR A 32 -20.46 1.89 6.49
CA THR A 32 -19.46 0.90 6.05
C THR A 32 -18.19 0.97 6.90
N ALA A 33 -17.80 -0.14 7.55
CA ALA A 33 -16.58 -0.24 8.33
C ALA A 33 -15.32 -0.02 7.45
N ASN A 34 -14.25 0.45 8.06
CA ASN A 34 -12.94 0.44 7.42
C ASN A 34 -12.42 -0.99 7.28
N GLN A 35 -11.58 -1.23 6.30
CA GLN A 35 -11.00 -2.56 6.11
C GLN A 35 -9.50 -2.48 5.84
N LEU A 36 -8.79 -3.47 6.39
CA LEU A 36 -7.43 -3.83 6.04
C LEU A 36 -7.49 -5.16 5.30
N TRP A 37 -6.98 -5.21 4.08
CA TRP A 37 -6.89 -6.44 3.32
C TRP A 37 -5.46 -6.90 3.24
N MET A 38 -5.20 -8.10 3.73
CA MET A 38 -3.89 -8.74 3.66
C MET A 38 -3.90 -9.75 2.51
N VAL A 39 -2.98 -9.58 1.58
CA VAL A 39 -2.91 -10.37 0.36
C VAL A 39 -1.47 -10.62 -0.05
N GLU A 40 -1.24 -11.70 -0.77
CA GLU A 40 -0.03 -12.00 -1.50
C GLU A 40 -0.38 -12.15 -2.98
N HIS A 41 0.43 -11.58 -3.87
CA HIS A 41 0.16 -11.62 -5.31
C HIS A 41 1.12 -12.55 -6.06
N PRO A 42 0.67 -13.17 -7.17
CA PRO A 42 1.58 -13.66 -8.19
C PRO A 42 2.51 -12.55 -8.70
N PRO A 43 3.62 -12.89 -9.35
CA PRO A 43 4.50 -11.89 -9.96
C PRO A 43 3.72 -10.89 -10.83
N VAL A 44 3.85 -9.60 -10.53
CA VAL A 44 3.21 -8.52 -11.27
C VAL A 44 3.98 -7.20 -11.07
N PHE A 45 4.15 -6.42 -12.14
CA PHE A 45 4.54 -5.02 -12.06
C PHE A 45 3.29 -4.13 -12.06
N THR A 46 3.23 -3.20 -11.14
CA THR A 46 2.17 -2.19 -11.10
C THR A 46 2.76 -0.80 -11.35
N LEU A 47 2.15 -0.05 -12.26
CA LEU A 47 2.55 1.31 -12.56
C LEU A 47 1.63 2.27 -11.82
N GLY A 48 2.19 3.12 -10.96
CA GLY A 48 1.50 4.24 -10.35
C GLY A 48 1.31 5.40 -11.33
N LEU A 49 0.63 6.47 -10.90
CA LEU A 49 0.38 7.65 -11.74
C LEU A 49 1.64 8.44 -12.11
N GLY A 50 2.71 8.30 -11.35
CA GLY A 50 4.01 8.92 -11.63
C GLY A 50 5.01 7.97 -12.28
N ALA A 51 4.60 6.76 -12.63
CA ALA A 51 5.51 5.74 -13.13
C ALA A 51 5.99 6.07 -14.56
N ASP A 52 7.30 5.96 -14.77
CA ASP A 52 7.88 5.88 -16.10
C ASP A 52 8.01 4.40 -16.49
N PRO A 53 7.33 3.93 -17.56
CA PRO A 53 7.46 2.55 -18.03
C PRO A 53 8.89 2.15 -18.36
N ALA A 54 9.76 3.10 -18.72
CA ALA A 54 11.19 2.85 -19.00
C ALA A 54 11.98 2.36 -17.77
N HIS A 55 11.42 2.52 -16.56
CA HIS A 55 12.01 1.96 -15.34
C HIS A 55 11.86 0.42 -15.26
N ILE A 56 11.02 -0.18 -16.08
CA ILE A 56 10.97 -1.64 -16.25
C ILE A 56 11.98 -2.01 -17.34
N ILE A 57 13.16 -2.43 -16.93
CA ILE A 57 14.27 -2.76 -17.86
C ILE A 57 13.95 -4.04 -18.62
N ASP A 58 13.42 -5.04 -17.92
CA ASP A 58 13.01 -6.31 -18.49
C ASP A 58 11.88 -6.89 -17.63
N ALA A 59 10.70 -6.99 -18.19
CA ALA A 59 9.55 -7.58 -17.50
C ALA A 59 9.51 -9.10 -17.67
N ASN A 60 10.25 -9.65 -18.67
CA ASN A 60 10.02 -11.03 -19.11
C ASN A 60 8.51 -11.29 -19.33
N ASP A 61 8.00 -12.43 -18.84
CA ASP A 61 6.59 -12.79 -18.92
C ASP A 61 5.74 -12.24 -17.75
N ILE A 62 6.30 -11.34 -16.91
CA ILE A 62 5.59 -10.78 -15.76
C ILE A 62 4.59 -9.74 -16.24
N PRO A 63 3.30 -9.86 -15.89
CA PRO A 63 2.28 -8.91 -16.26
C PRO A 63 2.59 -7.49 -15.75
N ILE A 64 2.27 -6.48 -16.57
CA ILE A 64 2.37 -5.07 -16.23
C ILE A 64 0.96 -4.50 -16.16
N VAL A 65 0.58 -3.93 -14.99
CA VAL A 65 -0.76 -3.39 -14.75
C VAL A 65 -0.69 -1.90 -14.48
N GLN A 66 -1.39 -1.10 -15.29
CA GLN A 66 -1.56 0.33 -15.01
C GLN A 66 -2.57 0.51 -13.86
N THR A 67 -2.20 1.30 -12.86
CA THR A 67 -3.03 1.58 -11.69
C THR A 67 -3.24 3.07 -11.49
N ASP A 68 -4.10 3.42 -10.53
CA ASP A 68 -4.39 4.81 -10.16
C ASP A 68 -3.84 5.21 -8.77
N ARG A 69 -2.95 4.39 -8.19
CA ARG A 69 -2.21 4.74 -6.97
C ARG A 69 -1.15 5.80 -7.26
N GLY A 70 -0.74 6.52 -6.23
CA GLY A 70 0.46 7.35 -6.29
C GLY A 70 1.74 6.52 -6.42
N GLY A 71 2.83 7.18 -6.80
CA GLY A 71 4.18 6.61 -6.87
C GLY A 71 4.53 6.00 -8.23
N GLU A 72 5.66 5.36 -8.25
CA GLU A 72 6.39 4.79 -9.39
C GLU A 72 6.01 3.32 -9.66
N VAL A 73 6.83 2.63 -10.44
CA VAL A 73 6.74 1.18 -10.66
C VAL A 73 6.97 0.44 -9.34
N THR A 74 6.19 -0.59 -9.10
CA THR A 74 6.37 -1.51 -7.96
C THR A 74 6.19 -2.95 -8.45
N TYR A 75 7.08 -3.83 -8.01
CA TYR A 75 6.94 -5.27 -8.19
C TYR A 75 6.23 -5.89 -7.00
N HIS A 76 5.29 -6.79 -7.26
CA HIS A 76 4.72 -7.69 -6.27
C HIS A 76 4.99 -9.14 -6.68
N GLY A 77 5.19 -10.01 -5.69
CA GLY A 77 5.44 -11.42 -5.93
C GLY A 77 5.31 -12.29 -4.68
N PRO A 78 5.46 -13.61 -4.83
CA PRO A 78 5.36 -14.56 -3.73
C PRO A 78 6.28 -14.22 -2.56
N GLY A 79 5.77 -14.38 -1.33
CA GLY A 79 6.48 -14.04 -0.10
C GLY A 79 6.42 -12.57 0.30
N GLN A 80 5.83 -11.70 -0.53
CA GLN A 80 5.65 -10.29 -0.19
C GLN A 80 4.28 -10.06 0.45
N ALA A 81 4.27 -9.59 1.69
CA ALA A 81 3.04 -9.16 2.35
C ALA A 81 2.56 -7.83 1.76
N VAL A 82 1.34 -7.80 1.22
CA VAL A 82 0.69 -6.58 0.74
C VAL A 82 -0.50 -6.27 1.63
N ILE A 83 -0.58 -5.03 2.12
CA ILE A 83 -1.66 -4.58 2.99
C ILE A 83 -2.38 -3.40 2.34
N TYR A 84 -3.61 -3.61 1.92
CA TYR A 84 -4.46 -2.57 1.38
C TYR A 84 -5.31 -1.91 2.47
N LEU A 85 -5.41 -0.58 2.41
CA LEU A 85 -6.08 0.25 3.42
C LEU A 85 -7.33 0.90 2.81
N LEU A 86 -8.50 0.33 3.09
CA LEU A 86 -9.78 0.80 2.59
C LEU A 86 -10.48 1.60 3.70
N PHE A 87 -10.12 2.87 3.83
CA PHE A 87 -10.52 3.77 4.92
C PHE A 87 -11.36 4.94 4.41
N ASP A 88 -12.20 5.49 5.28
CA ASP A 88 -12.78 6.83 5.10
C ASP A 88 -12.11 7.79 6.09
N LEU A 89 -11.22 8.62 5.60
CA LEU A 89 -10.41 9.54 6.41
C LEU A 89 -11.22 10.68 7.05
N ARG A 90 -12.42 11.00 6.50
CA ARG A 90 -13.27 12.05 7.03
C ARG A 90 -14.04 11.61 8.27
N ARG A 91 -14.22 10.30 8.43
CA ARG A 91 -15.00 9.68 9.51
C ARG A 91 -14.17 9.33 10.74
N GLN A 92 -12.88 9.68 10.75
CA GLN A 92 -12.04 9.53 11.93
C GLN A 92 -12.45 10.58 12.98
N ALA A 93 -12.27 10.27 14.27
CA ALA A 93 -12.60 11.17 15.39
C ALA A 93 -11.95 12.56 15.25
N LYS A 94 -10.79 12.62 14.59
CA LYS A 94 -10.17 13.84 14.08
C LYS A 94 -9.92 13.64 12.59
N LYS A 95 -10.22 14.69 11.79
CA LYS A 95 -9.91 14.68 10.35
C LYS A 95 -8.41 14.38 10.15
N ILE A 96 -8.13 13.28 9.48
CA ILE A 96 -6.76 12.88 9.14
C ILE A 96 -6.43 13.44 7.76
N LEU A 97 -5.36 14.23 7.68
CA LEU A 97 -4.85 14.71 6.40
C LEU A 97 -4.09 13.59 5.66
N PRO A 98 -4.03 13.60 4.32
CA PRO A 98 -3.32 12.59 3.54
C PRO A 98 -1.89 12.33 4.02
N ARG A 99 -1.12 13.39 4.26
CA ARG A 99 0.26 13.28 4.74
C ARG A 99 0.36 12.62 6.12
N GLU A 100 -0.58 12.95 7.02
CA GLU A 100 -0.63 12.33 8.35
C GLU A 100 -0.97 10.84 8.24
N PHE A 101 -1.87 10.47 7.32
CA PHE A 101 -2.21 9.08 7.10
C PHE A 101 -1.01 8.27 6.59
N VAL A 102 -0.28 8.79 5.61
CA VAL A 102 0.98 8.21 5.14
C VAL A 102 1.97 8.03 6.31
N ASN A 103 2.20 9.08 7.10
CA ASN A 103 3.12 9.00 8.24
C ASN A 103 2.73 7.93 9.26
N ARG A 104 1.42 7.71 9.49
CA ARG A 104 0.92 6.66 10.40
C ARG A 104 1.18 5.27 9.84
N ILE A 105 0.99 5.07 8.53
CA ILE A 105 1.29 3.79 7.87
C ILE A 105 2.78 3.49 7.96
N GLU A 106 3.62 4.47 7.62
CA GLU A 106 5.08 4.34 7.73
C GLU A 106 5.52 4.04 9.16
N GLN A 107 4.90 4.67 10.16
CA GLN A 107 5.21 4.37 11.56
C GLN A 107 4.82 2.95 11.93
N ALA A 108 3.65 2.47 11.50
CA ALA A 108 3.23 1.10 11.75
C ALA A 108 4.20 0.07 11.13
N VAL A 109 4.75 0.36 9.95
CA VAL A 109 5.80 -0.48 9.34
C VAL A 109 7.08 -0.46 10.17
N ILE A 110 7.54 0.72 10.60
CA ILE A 110 8.74 0.85 11.44
C ILE A 110 8.57 0.07 12.75
N ASP A 111 7.40 0.20 13.40
CA ASP A 111 7.11 -0.51 14.64
C ASP A 111 7.06 -2.03 14.43
N THR A 112 6.51 -2.47 13.29
CA THR A 112 6.50 -3.89 12.90
C THR A 112 7.92 -4.40 12.70
N LEU A 113 8.76 -3.69 11.94
CA LEU A 113 10.17 -4.07 11.72
C LEU A 113 10.95 -4.15 13.05
N ALA A 114 10.70 -3.21 13.96
CA ALA A 114 11.33 -3.22 15.28
C ALA A 114 10.98 -4.48 16.10
N ALA A 115 9.75 -5.01 15.98
CA ALA A 115 9.36 -6.27 16.61
C ALA A 115 10.14 -7.49 16.07
N TYR A 116 10.71 -7.38 14.87
CA TYR A 116 11.61 -8.37 14.27
C TYR A 116 13.10 -8.01 14.41
N ASN A 117 13.44 -7.07 15.31
CA ASN A 117 14.81 -6.57 15.53
C ASN A 117 15.43 -5.89 14.29
N LEU A 118 14.61 -5.38 13.38
CA LEU A 118 15.03 -4.62 12.21
C LEU A 118 14.81 -3.13 12.45
N SER A 119 15.77 -2.31 12.03
CA SER A 119 15.65 -0.85 12.13
C SER A 119 15.21 -0.29 10.78
N GLY A 120 14.02 0.29 10.75
CA GLY A 120 13.48 1.01 9.58
C GLY A 120 13.56 2.52 9.76
N GLU A 121 13.79 3.25 8.67
CA GLU A 121 13.80 4.71 8.64
C GLU A 121 13.03 5.28 7.45
N ARG A 122 12.59 6.53 7.59
CA ARG A 122 12.03 7.32 6.48
C ARG A 122 13.15 8.06 5.77
N LYS A 123 12.98 8.28 4.46
CA LYS A 123 13.85 9.19 3.69
C LYS A 123 13.03 10.39 3.19
N PRO A 124 13.48 11.63 3.43
CA PRO A 124 12.81 12.81 2.91
C PRO A 124 12.62 12.74 1.39
N GLY A 125 11.40 13.01 0.92
CA GLY A 125 11.08 13.01 -0.51
C GLY A 125 10.92 11.62 -1.15
N SER A 126 11.12 10.54 -0.41
CA SER A 126 11.06 9.16 -0.93
C SER A 126 10.11 8.30 -0.08
N PRO A 127 8.82 8.30 -0.37
CA PRO A 127 7.84 7.53 0.40
C PRO A 127 8.20 6.05 0.52
N GLY A 128 7.89 5.47 1.69
CA GLY A 128 8.23 4.08 2.04
C GLY A 128 9.26 4.01 3.15
N ILE A 129 9.63 2.81 3.55
CA ILE A 129 10.56 2.55 4.64
C ILE A 129 11.83 1.90 4.10
N TYR A 130 12.96 2.33 4.65
CA TYR A 130 14.29 1.92 4.26
C TYR A 130 15.02 1.27 5.44
N VAL A 131 15.88 0.32 5.15
CA VAL A 131 16.72 -0.31 6.17
C VAL A 131 17.71 0.72 6.71
N ALA A 132 17.67 0.98 8.02
CA ALA A 132 18.47 2.03 8.64
C ALA A 132 19.91 1.62 8.94
N LYS A 133 20.19 0.31 9.08
CA LYS A 133 21.52 -0.21 9.42
C LYS A 133 21.71 -1.67 8.99
N GLY A 134 22.95 -2.11 8.91
CA GLY A 134 23.32 -3.48 8.54
C GLY A 134 23.67 -3.62 7.06
N GLU A 135 23.79 -4.88 6.59
CA GLU A 135 24.25 -5.22 5.25
C GLU A 135 23.42 -4.57 4.14
N HIS A 136 22.10 -4.44 4.34
CA HIS A 136 21.17 -3.85 3.39
C HIS A 136 20.81 -2.40 3.70
N GLN A 137 21.68 -1.68 4.42
CA GLN A 137 21.42 -0.27 4.77
C GLN A 137 21.11 0.56 3.52
N GLY A 138 20.04 1.33 3.60
CA GLY A 138 19.57 2.19 2.53
C GLY A 138 18.68 1.52 1.49
N ALA A 139 18.53 0.19 1.51
CA ALA A 139 17.57 -0.52 0.67
C ALA A 139 16.13 -0.24 1.12
N LYS A 140 15.20 -0.10 0.17
CA LYS A 140 13.78 0.03 0.49
C LYS A 140 13.21 -1.34 0.88
N ILE A 141 12.70 -1.43 2.11
CA ILE A 141 12.07 -2.65 2.64
C ILE A 141 10.54 -2.62 2.57
N ALA A 142 9.95 -1.43 2.53
CA ALA A 142 8.51 -1.30 2.29
C ALA A 142 8.22 -0.16 1.31
N ALA A 143 7.43 -0.46 0.30
CA ALA A 143 6.92 0.50 -0.67
C ALA A 143 5.51 0.95 -0.27
N LEU A 144 5.19 2.23 -0.45
CA LEU A 144 3.89 2.80 -0.12
C LEU A 144 3.32 3.55 -1.31
N GLY A 145 2.10 3.19 -1.70
CA GLY A 145 1.35 3.89 -2.73
C GLY A 145 -0.15 3.81 -2.44
N LEU A 146 -0.80 4.96 -2.35
CA LEU A 146 -2.23 5.07 -2.03
C LEU A 146 -3.00 5.78 -3.14
N LYS A 147 -4.28 5.49 -3.24
CA LYS A 147 -5.27 6.36 -3.86
C LYS A 147 -6.14 6.96 -2.77
N ILE A 148 -6.22 8.28 -2.73
CA ILE A 148 -7.15 9.02 -1.89
C ILE A 148 -8.13 9.73 -2.82
N ARG A 149 -9.40 9.39 -2.73
CA ARG A 149 -10.46 10.00 -3.55
C ARG A 149 -10.89 11.36 -3.00
N GLY A 150 -11.53 12.18 -3.82
CA GLY A 150 -12.10 13.46 -3.40
C GLY A 150 -13.11 13.35 -2.26
N ASN A 151 -13.75 12.18 -2.13
CA ASN A 151 -14.64 11.86 -1.01
C ASN A 151 -13.89 11.37 0.26
N GLY A 152 -12.57 11.43 0.31
CA GLY A 152 -11.76 11.01 1.46
C GLY A 152 -11.59 9.50 1.65
N CYS A 153 -12.15 8.68 0.77
CA CYS A 153 -11.96 7.22 0.82
C CYS A 153 -10.64 6.82 0.20
N THR A 154 -9.99 5.81 0.80
CA THR A 154 -8.68 5.31 0.36
C THR A 154 -8.76 3.88 -0.13
N TYR A 155 -7.82 3.48 -0.99
CA TYR A 155 -7.46 2.12 -1.34
C TYR A 155 -6.02 2.06 -1.83
N HIS A 156 -5.52 0.85 -2.21
CA HIS A 156 -4.11 0.52 -2.23
C HIS A 156 -3.48 0.64 -0.83
N GLY A 157 -2.16 0.62 -0.71
CA GLY A 157 -1.54 0.55 0.61
C GLY A 157 -0.03 0.44 0.61
N VAL A 158 0.48 -0.57 1.31
CA VAL A 158 1.90 -0.82 1.57
C VAL A 158 2.26 -2.27 1.28
N SER A 159 3.46 -2.50 0.80
CA SER A 159 4.04 -3.82 0.55
C SER A 159 5.48 -3.88 1.01
#